data_53d85b5f1a4de7aae7dcc91672140e29
#
_entry.id   53d85b5f1a4de7aae7dcc91672140e29
#
_cell.length_a   1.000
_cell.length_b   1.000
_cell.length_c   1.000
_cell.angle_alpha   90.00
_cell.angle_beta   90.00
_cell.angle_gamma   90.00
#
_symmetry.space_group_name_H-M   'P 1'
#
loop_
_entity.id
_entity.type
_entity.pdbx_description
1 polymer ?
#
loop_
_entity_poly.entity_id
_entity_poly.type
_entity_poly.pdbx_seq_one_letter_code
_entity_poly.pdbx_strand_id
1 'polypeptide(L)'
;MSITPSIPVVQGSAKTTLQYEGDALLLSRRHDEVRIPLAAIAQVRAEGRSLTVELTAPAGATSYAHRVDGVSEAAAVMFAAAVNAALPGTAGRDTTADGTALVETRDRPVTRRERKTRLIKRWAAATLGLLVLLCVLVAVAGQPIGILIYTPAGLVAAASSVAGVIALTDWHREWRLMRHGITAFAAEVPERPGQYLYVDPAGMIRNVFTWPGGMAVKVSYDPQDPGNVVLPRRAFSRRVELCGGLFFAGLGLAIFASLIALTVGVLLGTLDLLEPA
;
A
#
# COMPACT_ATOMS: atom_id res chain seq x y z
N MET A 1 31.23 21.13 12.25
CA MET A 1 30.05 20.28 11.96
C MET A 1 29.00 21.18 11.34
N SER A 2 28.85 21.14 10.02
CA SER A 2 27.77 21.89 9.32
C SER A 2 26.46 21.10 9.51
N ILE A 3 25.59 21.61 10.35
CA ILE A 3 24.21 21.13 10.44
C ILE A 3 23.51 21.66 9.19
N THR A 4 23.45 20.85 8.15
CA THR A 4 22.56 21.14 7.01
C THR A 4 21.13 21.06 7.55
N PRO A 5 20.35 22.17 7.53
CA PRO A 5 18.98 22.09 7.99
C PRO A 5 18.22 21.09 7.09
N SER A 6 17.76 20.01 7.69
CA SER A 6 16.94 19.04 6.96
C SER A 6 15.63 19.75 6.59
N ILE A 7 15.41 20.00 5.30
CA ILE A 7 14.16 20.58 4.82
C ILE A 7 13.04 19.58 5.14
N PRO A 8 11.98 19.99 5.84
CA PRO A 8 10.94 19.09 6.31
C PRO A 8 10.17 18.48 5.14
N VAL A 9 9.71 17.25 5.34
CA VAL A 9 8.74 16.60 4.43
C VAL A 9 7.37 17.20 4.75
N VAL A 10 6.69 17.71 3.73
CA VAL A 10 5.36 18.29 3.86
C VAL A 10 4.32 17.26 3.44
N GLN A 11 3.33 17.01 4.31
CA GLN A 11 2.21 16.13 4.03
C GLN A 11 0.95 16.96 3.79
N GLY A 12 0.35 16.75 2.61
CA GLY A 12 -0.91 17.34 2.22
C GLY A 12 -2.09 16.38 2.34
N SER A 13 -3.27 16.83 1.90
CA SER A 13 -4.47 16.02 1.76
C SER A 13 -4.28 14.90 0.73
N ALA A 14 -5.19 13.91 0.73
CA ALA A 14 -5.22 12.80 -0.23
C ALA A 14 -3.92 11.96 -0.35
N LYS A 15 -3.12 11.88 0.73
CA LYS A 15 -1.81 11.20 0.76
C LYS A 15 -0.77 11.82 -0.19
N THR A 16 -0.88 13.11 -0.42
CA THR A 16 0.13 13.85 -1.16
C THR A 16 1.29 14.20 -0.22
N THR A 17 2.52 13.93 -0.65
CA THR A 17 3.72 14.34 0.09
C THR A 17 4.65 15.12 -0.83
N LEU A 18 5.26 16.18 -0.31
CA LEU A 18 6.28 16.93 -0.99
C LEU A 18 7.57 16.88 -0.16
N GLN A 19 8.63 16.38 -0.76
CA GLN A 19 9.92 16.16 -0.12
C GLN A 19 11.01 16.86 -0.94
N TYR A 20 12.01 17.38 -0.25
CA TYR A 20 13.20 17.93 -0.86
C TYR A 20 14.31 16.87 -0.92
N GLU A 21 14.84 16.61 -2.12
CA GLU A 21 15.92 15.65 -2.37
C GLU A 21 17.15 16.34 -2.99
N GLY A 22 17.73 17.26 -2.24
CA GLY A 22 19.01 17.90 -2.61
C GLY A 22 18.96 18.77 -3.87
N ASP A 23 18.71 18.22 -5.04
CA ASP A 23 18.66 18.90 -6.34
C ASP A 23 17.24 19.02 -6.95
N ALA A 24 16.26 18.38 -6.32
CA ALA A 24 14.89 18.32 -6.80
C ALA A 24 13.86 18.32 -5.67
N LEU A 25 12.62 18.67 -6.00
CA LEU A 25 11.45 18.38 -5.20
C LEU A 25 10.79 17.11 -5.71
N LEU A 26 10.49 16.20 -4.80
CA LEU A 26 9.75 14.98 -5.08
C LEU A 26 8.30 15.15 -4.60
N LEU A 27 7.38 15.27 -5.54
CA LEU A 27 5.95 15.34 -5.27
C LEU A 27 5.34 13.96 -5.47
N SER A 28 5.08 13.25 -4.38
CA SER A 28 4.39 11.96 -4.42
C SER A 28 2.90 12.15 -4.23
N ARG A 29 2.11 11.68 -5.20
CA ARG A 29 0.65 11.56 -5.15
C ARG A 29 0.24 10.10 -5.07
N ARG A 30 -1.06 9.84 -5.04
CA ARG A 30 -1.59 8.49 -4.91
C ARG A 30 -1.16 7.55 -6.04
N HIS A 31 -1.01 8.06 -7.26
CA HIS A 31 -0.77 7.26 -8.47
C HIS A 31 0.52 7.62 -9.20
N ASP A 32 1.02 8.82 -9.00
CA ASP A 32 2.15 9.40 -9.67
C ASP A 32 3.18 9.97 -8.69
N GLU A 33 4.40 9.98 -9.13
CA GLU A 33 5.53 10.61 -8.49
C GLU A 33 6.16 11.57 -9.49
N VAL A 34 6.22 12.84 -9.13
CA VAL A 34 6.72 13.90 -9.99
C VAL A 34 8.00 14.43 -9.38
N ARG A 35 9.10 14.27 -10.11
CA ARG A 35 10.39 14.86 -9.76
C ARG A 35 10.53 16.21 -10.46
N ILE A 36 10.65 17.26 -9.67
CA ILE A 36 10.76 18.65 -10.12
C ILE A 36 12.16 19.14 -9.79
N PRO A 37 13.11 19.20 -10.75
CA PRO A 37 14.43 19.76 -10.50
C PRO A 37 14.33 21.21 -10.02
N LEU A 38 15.22 21.64 -9.12
CA LEU A 38 15.22 23.02 -8.61
C LEU A 38 15.39 24.05 -9.73
N ALA A 39 16.11 23.69 -10.81
CA ALA A 39 16.26 24.53 -12.00
C ALA A 39 14.94 24.81 -12.73
N ALA A 40 13.94 23.91 -12.59
CA ALA A 40 12.62 24.04 -13.19
C ALA A 40 11.66 24.89 -12.34
N ILE A 41 12.04 25.29 -11.10
CA ILE A 41 11.17 25.97 -10.15
C ILE A 41 11.43 27.47 -10.21
N ALA A 42 10.39 28.26 -10.49
CA ALA A 42 10.45 29.71 -10.41
C ALA A 42 10.39 30.18 -8.95
N GLN A 43 9.39 29.69 -8.21
CA GLN A 43 9.21 29.97 -6.79
C GLN A 43 8.25 28.97 -6.14
N VAL A 44 8.31 28.91 -4.82
CA VAL A 44 7.36 28.17 -3.99
C VAL A 44 6.60 29.16 -3.14
N ARG A 45 5.26 29.13 -3.21
CA ARG A 45 4.38 30.00 -2.42
C ARG A 45 3.60 29.20 -1.39
N ALA A 46 3.50 29.76 -0.20
CA ALA A 46 2.60 29.25 0.83
C ALA A 46 1.37 30.17 0.92
N GLU A 47 0.19 29.61 0.77
CA GLU A 47 -1.10 30.33 0.85
C GLU A 47 -1.99 29.61 1.87
N GLY A 48 -1.92 30.05 3.14
CA GLY A 48 -2.62 29.41 4.25
C GLY A 48 -2.26 27.94 4.36
N ARG A 49 -3.21 27.05 4.07
CA ARG A 49 -3.03 25.59 4.14
C ARG A 49 -2.67 24.93 2.79
N SER A 50 -2.21 25.72 1.82
CA SER A 50 -1.82 25.26 0.49
C SER A 50 -0.39 25.67 0.20
N LEU A 51 0.32 24.81 -0.51
CA LEU A 51 1.65 25.07 -1.04
C LEU A 51 1.61 24.97 -2.56
N THR A 52 2.08 26.00 -3.25
CA THR A 52 2.08 26.07 -4.71
C THR A 52 3.53 26.14 -5.19
N VAL A 53 3.94 25.18 -6.00
CA VAL A 53 5.26 25.14 -6.68
C VAL A 53 5.05 25.65 -8.10
N GLU A 54 5.52 26.85 -8.39
CA GLU A 54 5.44 27.47 -9.73
C GLU A 54 6.69 27.09 -10.55
N LEU A 55 6.46 26.61 -11.76
CA LEU A 55 7.54 26.25 -12.69
C LEU A 55 7.98 27.47 -13.49
N THR A 56 9.21 27.45 -13.96
CA THR A 56 9.71 28.46 -14.91
C THR A 56 8.94 28.37 -16.22
N ALA A 57 8.61 29.51 -16.81
CA ALA A 57 7.94 29.59 -18.10
C ALA A 57 8.63 30.63 -18.98
N PRO A 58 8.68 30.45 -20.31
CA PRO A 58 9.17 31.45 -21.24
C PRO A 58 8.36 32.75 -21.15
N ALA A 59 8.96 33.87 -21.48
CA ALA A 59 8.28 35.15 -21.47
C ALA A 59 6.99 35.14 -22.30
N GLY A 60 5.85 35.45 -21.71
CA GLY A 60 4.52 35.42 -22.34
C GLY A 60 3.79 34.09 -22.28
N ALA A 61 4.37 33.03 -21.74
CA ALA A 61 3.69 31.76 -21.48
C ALA A 61 3.12 31.73 -20.05
N THR A 62 2.00 30.99 -19.88
CA THR A 62 1.42 30.75 -18.56
C THR A 62 2.28 29.76 -17.81
N SER A 63 2.75 30.12 -16.61
CA SER A 63 3.50 29.19 -15.75
C SER A 63 2.62 28.04 -15.29
N TYR A 64 3.13 26.83 -15.37
CA TYR A 64 2.47 25.67 -14.77
C TYR A 64 2.76 25.61 -13.28
N ALA A 65 1.77 25.25 -12.47
CA ALA A 65 1.93 25.17 -11.04
C ALA A 65 1.42 23.84 -10.48
N HIS A 66 2.21 23.26 -9.58
CA HIS A 66 1.79 22.09 -8.78
C HIS A 66 1.31 22.57 -7.41
N ARG A 67 0.04 22.29 -7.10
CA ARG A 67 -0.57 22.65 -5.82
C ARG A 67 -0.70 21.44 -4.90
N VAL A 68 -0.38 21.66 -3.61
CA VAL A 68 -0.54 20.70 -2.52
C VAL A 68 -1.40 21.33 -1.45
N ASP A 69 -2.60 20.79 -1.23
CA ASP A 69 -3.56 21.31 -0.26
C ASP A 69 -3.55 20.51 1.05
N GLY A 70 -4.06 21.11 2.13
CA GLY A 70 -4.23 20.43 3.42
C GLY A 70 -2.96 20.33 4.25
N VAL A 71 -1.96 21.16 3.96
CA VAL A 71 -0.72 21.30 4.72
C VAL A 71 -0.97 22.12 5.98
N SER A 72 -0.17 21.92 7.05
CA SER A 72 -0.20 22.90 8.16
C SER A 72 0.43 24.22 7.71
N GLU A 73 -0.17 25.33 8.05
CA GLU A 73 0.27 26.66 7.63
C GLU A 73 1.73 26.94 8.00
N ALA A 74 2.12 26.62 9.23
CA ALA A 74 3.51 26.76 9.68
C ALA A 74 4.49 25.92 8.85
N ALA A 75 4.13 24.68 8.52
CA ALA A 75 4.97 23.82 7.68
C ALA A 75 5.05 24.33 6.25
N ALA A 76 3.97 24.87 5.69
CA ALA A 76 3.95 25.44 4.34
C ALA A 76 4.89 26.65 4.24
N VAL A 77 4.82 27.58 5.21
CA VAL A 77 5.67 28.78 5.25
C VAL A 77 7.15 28.39 5.40
N MET A 78 7.47 27.50 6.35
CA MET A 78 8.85 27.05 6.57
C MET A 78 9.42 26.32 5.35
N PHE A 79 8.64 25.46 4.74
CA PHE A 79 9.06 24.70 3.55
C PHE A 79 9.29 25.64 2.36
N ALA A 80 8.35 26.55 2.08
CA ALA A 80 8.49 27.54 1.01
C ALA A 80 9.74 28.42 1.18
N ALA A 81 9.99 28.91 2.41
CA ALA A 81 11.16 29.70 2.72
C ALA A 81 12.47 28.91 2.50
N ALA A 82 12.51 27.66 2.99
CA ALA A 82 13.68 26.79 2.86
C ALA A 82 13.99 26.43 1.41
N VAL A 83 12.96 26.07 0.62
CA VAL A 83 13.14 25.77 -0.80
C VAL A 83 13.55 27.00 -1.59
N ASN A 84 12.88 28.13 -1.40
CA ASN A 84 13.22 29.38 -2.10
C ASN A 84 14.65 29.84 -1.78
N ALA A 85 15.14 29.60 -0.57
CA ALA A 85 16.54 29.89 -0.22
C ALA A 85 17.55 28.94 -0.90
N ALA A 86 17.10 27.70 -1.24
CA ALA A 86 17.92 26.71 -1.94
C ALA A 86 17.86 26.82 -3.47
N LEU A 87 16.95 27.65 -4.01
CA LEU A 87 16.84 27.85 -5.46
C LEU A 87 18.11 28.50 -6.00
N PRO A 88 18.61 28.05 -7.17
CA PRO A 88 19.75 28.70 -7.82
C PRO A 88 19.42 30.19 -8.09
N GLY A 89 20.42 31.05 -7.85
CA GLY A 89 20.25 32.51 -8.03
C GLY A 89 19.83 32.85 -9.47
N THR A 90 19.22 34.03 -9.66
CA THR A 90 18.70 34.49 -10.96
C THR A 90 19.73 34.49 -12.07
N ALA A 91 21.02 34.61 -11.74
CA ALA A 91 22.12 34.54 -12.71
C ALA A 91 22.40 33.14 -13.31
N GLY A 92 21.88 32.07 -12.66
CA GLY A 92 22.02 30.68 -13.13
C GLY A 92 20.72 30.09 -13.69
N ARG A 93 19.63 30.87 -13.74
CA ARG A 93 18.35 30.42 -14.30
C ARG A 93 18.25 30.81 -15.75
N ASP A 94 18.07 29.82 -16.61
CA ASP A 94 17.70 30.07 -17.99
C ASP A 94 16.22 30.45 -18.02
N THR A 95 15.93 31.75 -18.00
CA THR A 95 14.55 32.29 -17.99
C THR A 95 13.81 32.03 -19.31
N THR A 96 14.48 31.44 -20.29
CA THR A 96 13.90 31.00 -21.57
C THR A 96 13.48 29.52 -21.54
N ALA A 97 13.94 28.74 -20.59
CA ALA A 97 13.63 27.32 -20.52
C ALA A 97 12.23 27.07 -19.93
N ASP A 98 11.44 26.24 -20.62
CA ASP A 98 10.17 25.75 -20.10
C ASP A 98 10.43 24.72 -18.99
N GLY A 99 10.14 25.08 -17.76
CA GLY A 99 10.31 24.20 -16.60
C GLY A 99 9.50 22.91 -16.69
N THR A 100 8.40 22.91 -17.47
CA THR A 100 7.57 21.70 -17.65
C THR A 100 8.33 20.60 -18.40
N ALA A 101 9.25 20.95 -19.27
CA ALA A 101 10.08 20.00 -20.03
C ALA A 101 11.12 19.30 -19.13
N LEU A 102 11.46 19.89 -17.99
CA LEU A 102 12.42 19.33 -17.03
C LEU A 102 11.77 18.45 -15.95
N VAL A 103 10.44 18.44 -15.89
CA VAL A 103 9.67 17.68 -14.91
C VAL A 103 9.58 16.23 -15.35
N GLU A 104 10.09 15.33 -14.54
CA GLU A 104 9.96 13.89 -14.75
C GLU A 104 8.75 13.37 -13.98
N THR A 105 7.74 12.89 -14.71
CA THR A 105 6.61 12.18 -14.10
C THR A 105 6.86 10.69 -14.23
N ARG A 106 6.87 9.99 -13.11
CA ARG A 106 6.98 8.54 -13.03
C ARG A 106 5.75 7.96 -12.38
N ASP A 107 5.18 6.93 -12.97
CA ASP A 107 4.14 6.16 -12.31
C ASP A 107 4.67 5.60 -10.99
N ARG A 108 4.00 5.93 -9.89
CA ARG A 108 4.40 5.42 -8.59
C ARG A 108 4.23 3.90 -8.58
N PRO A 109 5.30 3.15 -8.32
CA PRO A 109 5.17 1.71 -8.23
C PRO A 109 4.16 1.39 -7.13
N VAL A 110 3.06 0.72 -7.53
CA VAL A 110 1.99 0.32 -6.61
C VAL A 110 2.60 -0.45 -5.46
N THR A 111 2.51 0.09 -4.25
CA THR A 111 3.11 -0.55 -3.08
C THR A 111 2.51 -1.95 -2.92
N ARG A 112 3.33 -2.88 -2.47
CA ARG A 112 2.91 -4.27 -2.27
C ARG A 112 1.71 -4.39 -1.35
N ARG A 113 1.61 -3.51 -0.36
CA ARG A 113 0.47 -3.41 0.55
C ARG A 113 -0.82 -3.05 -0.21
N GLU A 114 -0.74 -2.15 -1.18
CA GLU A 114 -1.89 -1.80 -2.02
C GLU A 114 -2.31 -2.94 -2.94
N ARG A 115 -1.33 -3.66 -3.54
CA ARG A 115 -1.63 -4.86 -4.34
C ARG A 115 -2.32 -5.94 -3.50
N LYS A 116 -1.82 -6.22 -2.29
CA LYS A 116 -2.44 -7.16 -1.35
C LYS A 116 -3.86 -6.73 -0.99
N THR A 117 -4.04 -5.46 -0.62
CA THR A 117 -5.38 -4.92 -0.28
C THR A 117 -6.34 -4.99 -1.46
N ARG A 118 -5.88 -4.70 -2.68
CA ARG A 118 -6.72 -4.84 -3.90
C ARG A 118 -7.09 -6.30 -4.15
N LEU A 119 -6.16 -7.24 -3.97
CA LEU A 119 -6.43 -8.66 -4.12
C LEU A 119 -7.50 -9.12 -3.12
N ILE A 120 -7.32 -8.80 -1.83
CA ILE A 120 -8.27 -9.16 -0.77
C ILE A 120 -9.66 -8.56 -1.06
N LYS A 121 -9.74 -7.28 -1.45
CA LYS A 121 -11.00 -6.63 -1.81
C LYS A 121 -11.67 -7.30 -3.01
N ARG A 122 -10.92 -7.70 -4.04
CA ARG A 122 -11.46 -8.41 -5.19
C ARG A 122 -12.01 -9.78 -4.81
N TRP A 123 -11.29 -10.55 -3.98
CA TRP A 123 -11.75 -11.83 -3.47
C TRP A 123 -13.00 -11.68 -2.61
N ALA A 124 -13.01 -10.72 -1.67
CA ALA A 124 -14.18 -10.45 -0.85
C ALA A 124 -15.40 -10.03 -1.70
N ALA A 125 -15.22 -9.19 -2.70
CA ALA A 125 -16.30 -8.79 -3.60
C ALA A 125 -16.80 -9.97 -4.45
N ALA A 126 -15.90 -10.82 -4.95
CA ALA A 126 -16.27 -12.00 -5.75
C ALA A 126 -17.05 -13.03 -4.92
N THR A 127 -16.59 -13.33 -3.69
CA THR A 127 -17.30 -14.28 -2.80
C THR A 127 -18.65 -13.75 -2.35
N LEU A 128 -18.74 -12.45 -2.05
CA LEU A 128 -20.00 -11.82 -1.69
C LEU A 128 -20.97 -11.75 -2.91
N GLY A 129 -20.47 -11.43 -4.10
CA GLY A 129 -21.24 -11.43 -5.31
C GLY A 129 -21.78 -12.83 -5.67
N LEU A 130 -20.95 -13.86 -5.47
CA LEU A 130 -21.40 -15.25 -5.64
C LEU A 130 -22.51 -15.62 -4.65
N LEU A 131 -22.37 -15.21 -3.38
CA LEU A 131 -23.41 -15.44 -2.37
C LEU A 131 -24.74 -14.79 -2.76
N VAL A 132 -24.69 -13.51 -3.16
CA VAL A 132 -25.90 -12.78 -3.61
C VAL A 132 -26.54 -13.48 -4.81
N LEU A 133 -25.72 -13.91 -5.79
CA LEU A 133 -26.23 -14.64 -6.95
C LEU A 133 -26.95 -15.94 -6.55
N LEU A 134 -26.34 -16.73 -5.65
CA LEU A 134 -26.95 -17.97 -5.17
C LEU A 134 -28.28 -17.72 -4.43
N CYS A 135 -28.32 -16.67 -3.58
CA CYS A 135 -29.57 -16.29 -2.89
C CYS A 135 -30.67 -15.87 -3.88
N VAL A 136 -30.32 -15.12 -4.92
CA VAL A 136 -31.28 -14.72 -5.96
C VAL A 136 -31.79 -15.92 -6.74
N LEU A 137 -30.92 -16.85 -7.14
CA LEU A 137 -31.29 -18.05 -7.86
C LEU A 137 -32.27 -18.93 -7.06
N VAL A 138 -32.02 -19.11 -5.77
CA VAL A 138 -32.91 -19.88 -4.88
C VAL A 138 -34.25 -19.17 -4.65
N ALA A 139 -34.24 -17.84 -4.54
CA ALA A 139 -35.49 -17.05 -4.45
C ALA A 139 -36.35 -17.16 -5.71
N VAL A 140 -35.71 -17.06 -6.90
CA VAL A 140 -36.39 -17.19 -8.21
C VAL A 140 -36.91 -18.61 -8.42
N ALA A 141 -36.24 -19.63 -7.90
CA ALA A 141 -36.70 -21.02 -7.91
C ALA A 141 -37.93 -21.30 -7.03
N GLY A 142 -38.48 -20.26 -6.37
CA GLY A 142 -39.68 -20.37 -5.54
C GLY A 142 -39.42 -20.84 -4.10
N GLN A 143 -38.18 -20.88 -3.68
CA GLN A 143 -37.80 -21.31 -2.33
C GLN A 143 -37.11 -20.20 -1.49
N PRO A 144 -37.79 -19.08 -1.21
CA PRO A 144 -37.17 -17.94 -0.52
C PRO A 144 -36.69 -18.26 0.91
N ILE A 145 -37.23 -19.29 1.56
CA ILE A 145 -36.79 -19.74 2.88
C ILE A 145 -35.34 -20.24 2.86
N GLY A 146 -34.86 -20.70 1.72
CA GLY A 146 -33.47 -21.10 1.51
C GLY A 146 -32.48 -19.97 1.82
N ILE A 147 -32.86 -18.70 1.64
CA ILE A 147 -32.03 -17.54 1.93
C ILE A 147 -31.58 -17.55 3.40
N LEU A 148 -32.43 -18.06 4.31
CA LEU A 148 -32.10 -18.15 5.74
C LEU A 148 -30.91 -19.10 6.01
N ILE A 149 -30.73 -20.12 5.17
CA ILE A 149 -29.62 -21.09 5.28
C ILE A 149 -28.41 -20.59 4.48
N TYR A 150 -28.63 -20.06 3.27
CA TYR A 150 -27.57 -19.61 2.37
C TYR A 150 -26.78 -18.42 2.94
N THR A 151 -27.47 -17.48 3.59
CA THR A 151 -26.82 -16.27 4.10
C THR A 151 -25.75 -16.58 5.15
N PRO A 152 -26.02 -17.28 6.29
CA PRO A 152 -25.01 -17.57 7.28
C PRO A 152 -23.91 -18.50 6.74
N ALA A 153 -24.28 -19.55 6.00
CA ALA A 153 -23.31 -20.49 5.42
C ALA A 153 -22.39 -19.78 4.42
N GLY A 154 -22.95 -18.94 3.55
CA GLY A 154 -22.18 -18.19 2.57
C GLY A 154 -21.28 -17.11 3.18
N LEU A 155 -21.70 -16.46 4.29
CA LEU A 155 -20.85 -15.53 5.02
C LEU A 155 -19.66 -16.25 5.66
N VAL A 156 -19.88 -17.42 6.27
CA VAL A 156 -18.81 -18.26 6.80
C VAL A 156 -17.86 -18.70 5.69
N ALA A 157 -18.38 -19.13 4.54
CA ALA A 157 -17.59 -19.51 3.38
C ALA A 157 -16.74 -18.35 2.85
N ALA A 158 -17.33 -17.15 2.73
CA ALA A 158 -16.64 -15.94 2.28
C ALA A 158 -15.52 -15.54 3.25
N ALA A 159 -15.83 -15.50 4.55
CA ALA A 159 -14.84 -15.16 5.59
C ALA A 159 -13.69 -16.17 5.62
N SER A 160 -13.97 -17.47 5.56
CA SER A 160 -12.97 -18.54 5.52
C SER A 160 -12.10 -18.44 4.26
N SER A 161 -12.70 -18.24 3.09
CA SER A 161 -11.96 -18.06 1.83
C SER A 161 -11.01 -16.87 1.88
N VAL A 162 -11.47 -15.71 2.37
CA VAL A 162 -10.65 -14.51 2.51
C VAL A 162 -9.53 -14.73 3.52
N ALA A 163 -9.80 -15.36 4.67
CA ALA A 163 -8.78 -15.68 5.68
C ALA A 163 -7.71 -16.63 5.08
N GLY A 164 -8.13 -17.65 4.33
CA GLY A 164 -7.23 -18.55 3.63
C GLY A 164 -6.33 -17.82 2.63
N VAL A 165 -6.88 -16.93 1.80
CA VAL A 165 -6.11 -16.13 0.83
C VAL A 165 -5.10 -15.22 1.53
N ILE A 166 -5.48 -14.59 2.66
CA ILE A 166 -4.56 -13.75 3.46
C ILE A 166 -3.40 -14.60 3.98
N ALA A 167 -3.68 -15.73 4.62
CA ALA A 167 -2.66 -16.61 5.19
C ALA A 167 -1.71 -17.14 4.11
N LEU A 168 -2.22 -17.61 2.97
CA LEU A 168 -1.42 -18.13 1.87
C LEU A 168 -0.56 -17.04 1.20
N THR A 169 -1.08 -15.82 1.06
CA THR A 169 -0.29 -14.70 0.53
C THR A 169 0.84 -14.28 1.46
N ASP A 170 0.62 -14.31 2.78
CA ASP A 170 1.64 -13.99 3.78
C ASP A 170 2.69 -15.10 3.86
N TRP A 171 2.28 -16.37 3.85
CA TRP A 171 3.18 -17.52 3.78
C TRP A 171 4.04 -17.49 2.51
N HIS A 172 3.44 -17.27 1.33
CA HIS A 172 4.17 -17.19 0.05
C HIS A 172 5.20 -16.04 0.07
N ARG A 173 4.84 -14.89 0.65
CA ARG A 173 5.75 -13.76 0.84
C ARG A 173 6.94 -14.14 1.70
N GLU A 174 6.70 -14.74 2.86
CA GLU A 174 7.75 -15.16 3.79
C GLU A 174 8.69 -16.19 3.11
N TRP A 175 8.11 -17.20 2.45
CA TRP A 175 8.85 -18.21 1.72
C TRP A 175 9.74 -17.61 0.61
N ARG A 176 9.19 -16.69 -0.19
CA ARG A 176 9.92 -16.03 -1.27
C ARG A 176 11.07 -15.19 -0.74
N LEU A 177 10.85 -14.38 0.30
CA LEU A 177 11.88 -13.50 0.86
C LEU A 177 13.00 -14.27 1.56
N MET A 178 12.70 -15.42 2.17
CA MET A 178 13.75 -16.27 2.72
C MET A 178 14.60 -16.96 1.66
N ARG A 179 14.05 -17.19 0.46
CA ARG A 179 14.74 -17.90 -0.62
C ARG A 179 15.50 -16.96 -1.57
N HIS A 180 14.98 -15.76 -1.77
CA HIS A 180 15.47 -14.79 -2.76
C HIS A 180 15.78 -13.41 -2.17
N GLY A 181 15.50 -13.18 -0.89
CA GLY A 181 15.78 -11.91 -0.22
C GLY A 181 17.22 -11.81 0.27
N ILE A 182 17.66 -10.58 0.50
CA ILE A 182 18.94 -10.31 1.16
C ILE A 182 18.75 -10.44 2.67
N THR A 183 19.67 -11.16 3.30
CA THR A 183 19.67 -11.32 4.75
C THR A 183 20.58 -10.28 5.40
N ALA A 184 20.06 -9.57 6.38
CA ALA A 184 20.81 -8.65 7.22
C ALA A 184 20.56 -8.93 8.70
N PHE A 185 21.41 -8.37 9.56
CA PHE A 185 21.19 -8.35 11.00
C PHE A 185 20.69 -6.98 11.40
N ALA A 186 19.57 -6.94 12.09
CA ALA A 186 19.02 -5.74 12.69
C ALA A 186 19.42 -5.70 14.16
N ALA A 187 20.02 -4.60 14.62
CA ALA A 187 20.42 -4.39 16.00
C ALA A 187 19.26 -3.77 16.80
N GLU A 188 19.08 -4.21 18.04
CA GLU A 188 18.08 -3.65 18.94
C GLU A 188 18.47 -2.24 19.39
N VAL A 189 17.48 -1.35 19.47
CA VAL A 189 17.66 -0.01 20.02
C VAL A 189 17.57 -0.11 21.54
N PRO A 190 18.65 0.18 22.31
CA PRO A 190 18.67 -0.02 23.77
C PRO A 190 17.55 0.70 24.52
N GLU A 191 17.15 1.87 24.02
CA GLU A 191 16.11 2.71 24.65
C GLU A 191 14.67 2.28 24.31
N ARG A 192 14.50 1.35 23.34
CA ARG A 192 13.18 0.93 22.84
C ARG A 192 13.17 -0.57 22.55
N PRO A 193 12.93 -1.40 23.58
CA PRO A 193 12.88 -2.85 23.42
C PRO A 193 11.85 -3.26 22.38
N GLY A 194 12.26 -4.15 21.44
CA GLY A 194 11.43 -4.58 20.32
C GLY A 194 11.53 -3.71 19.07
N GLN A 195 12.28 -2.60 19.11
CA GLN A 195 12.63 -1.84 17.92
C GLN A 195 14.03 -2.22 17.46
N TYR A 196 14.16 -2.63 16.21
CA TYR A 196 15.42 -3.02 15.60
C TYR A 196 15.73 -2.14 14.40
N LEU A 197 17.02 -1.82 14.22
CA LEU A 197 17.53 -1.03 13.10
C LEU A 197 18.39 -1.90 12.20
N TYR A 198 18.21 -1.79 10.90
CA TYR A 198 19.12 -2.33 9.91
C TYR A 198 19.42 -1.29 8.83
N VAL A 199 20.56 -1.43 8.17
CA VAL A 199 20.97 -0.56 7.07
C VAL A 199 20.67 -1.29 5.77
N ASP A 200 19.95 -0.63 4.85
CA ASP A 200 19.70 -1.16 3.53
C ASP A 200 20.91 -0.96 2.59
N PRO A 201 20.95 -1.56 1.39
CA PRO A 201 22.07 -1.40 0.46
C PRO A 201 22.31 0.04 -0.02
N ALA A 202 21.31 0.90 0.10
CA ALA A 202 21.43 2.32 -0.20
C ALA A 202 21.96 3.15 0.98
N GLY A 203 22.35 2.49 2.09
CA GLY A 203 22.84 3.15 3.30
C GLY A 203 21.75 3.75 4.20
N MET A 204 20.48 3.52 3.90
CA MET A 204 19.36 4.05 4.67
C MET A 204 19.09 3.20 5.92
N ILE A 205 18.92 3.85 7.06
CA ILE A 205 18.55 3.19 8.31
C ILE A 205 17.05 2.93 8.32
N ARG A 206 16.67 1.66 8.50
CA ARG A 206 15.26 1.24 8.53
C ARG A 206 14.90 0.59 9.86
N ASN A 207 13.67 0.84 10.29
CA ASN A 207 13.11 0.33 11.53
C ASN A 207 12.29 -0.96 11.28
N VAL A 208 12.48 -1.94 12.15
CA VAL A 208 11.65 -3.14 12.24
C VAL A 208 11.17 -3.29 13.67
N PHE A 209 9.87 -3.54 13.83
CA PHE A 209 9.27 -3.80 15.14
C PHE A 209 8.96 -5.28 15.28
N THR A 210 9.45 -5.88 16.35
CA THR A 210 9.15 -7.27 16.71
C THR A 210 9.19 -7.45 18.22
N TRP A 211 8.77 -8.62 18.68
CA TRP A 211 8.93 -8.96 20.10
C TRP A 211 10.40 -8.99 20.46
N PRO A 212 10.78 -8.49 21.65
CA PRO A 212 12.16 -8.52 22.11
C PRO A 212 12.71 -9.96 22.04
N GLY A 213 13.79 -10.14 21.33
CA GLY A 213 14.36 -11.48 21.08
C GLY A 213 15.87 -11.56 21.15
N GLY A 214 16.52 -10.53 21.72
CA GLY A 214 17.98 -10.43 21.87
C GLY A 214 18.57 -9.21 21.17
N MET A 215 19.86 -8.95 21.36
CA MET A 215 20.58 -7.77 20.87
C MET A 215 20.56 -7.63 19.34
N ALA A 216 20.38 -8.71 18.59
CA ALA A 216 20.29 -8.69 17.14
C ALA A 216 19.31 -9.74 16.62
N VAL A 217 18.53 -9.36 15.60
CA VAL A 217 17.56 -10.23 14.92
C VAL A 217 17.92 -10.32 13.44
N LYS A 218 17.89 -11.55 12.92
CA LYS A 218 18.05 -11.80 11.49
C LYS A 218 16.80 -11.33 10.75
N VAL A 219 16.98 -10.51 9.71
CA VAL A 219 15.91 -10.01 8.86
C VAL A 219 16.18 -10.36 7.40
N SER A 220 15.14 -10.66 6.64
CA SER A 220 15.25 -10.86 5.19
C SER A 220 14.39 -9.83 4.48
N TYR A 221 14.96 -9.10 3.53
CA TYR A 221 14.26 -8.06 2.78
C TYR A 221 14.39 -8.24 1.27
N ASP A 222 13.48 -7.60 0.53
CA ASP A 222 13.48 -7.61 -0.92
C ASP A 222 14.52 -6.59 -1.45
N PRO A 223 15.48 -6.98 -2.30
CA PRO A 223 16.46 -6.04 -2.86
C PRO A 223 15.82 -4.92 -3.69
N GLN A 224 14.64 -5.16 -4.28
CA GLN A 224 13.89 -4.17 -5.06
C GLN A 224 12.96 -3.29 -4.21
N ASP A 225 12.61 -3.74 -3.00
CA ASP A 225 11.77 -3.02 -2.05
C ASP A 225 12.31 -3.27 -0.63
N PRO A 226 13.38 -2.55 -0.21
CA PRO A 226 14.00 -2.76 1.09
C PRO A 226 13.06 -2.53 2.28
N GLY A 227 11.94 -1.80 2.09
CA GLY A 227 10.89 -1.67 3.10
C GLY A 227 10.08 -2.95 3.33
N ASN A 228 10.17 -3.92 2.42
CA ASN A 228 9.50 -5.20 2.52
C ASN A 228 10.38 -6.21 3.26
N VAL A 229 10.33 -6.19 4.58
CA VAL A 229 11.12 -7.01 5.50
C VAL A 229 10.28 -8.14 6.08
N VAL A 230 10.91 -9.28 6.25
CA VAL A 230 10.34 -10.42 6.97
C VAL A 230 11.35 -10.90 8.00
N LEU A 231 10.84 -11.16 9.20
CA LEU A 231 11.60 -11.86 10.24
C LEU A 231 11.42 -13.37 10.06
N PRO A 232 12.52 -14.12 9.99
CA PRO A 232 12.43 -15.59 9.90
C PRO A 232 11.73 -16.15 11.12
N ARG A 233 10.53 -16.71 10.92
CA ARG A 233 9.79 -17.41 11.96
C ARG A 233 10.30 -18.84 12.09
N ARG A 234 10.00 -19.48 13.23
CA ARG A 234 10.30 -20.89 13.43
C ARG A 234 9.61 -21.75 12.35
N ALA A 235 10.28 -22.80 11.89
CA ALA A 235 9.76 -23.69 10.83
C ALA A 235 8.38 -24.27 11.16
N PHE A 236 8.12 -24.55 12.44
CA PHE A 236 6.83 -25.02 12.92
C PHE A 236 5.71 -23.99 12.68
N SER A 237 5.91 -22.73 13.08
CA SER A 237 4.90 -21.66 12.88
C SER A 237 4.54 -21.47 11.41
N ARG A 238 5.52 -21.60 10.52
CA ARG A 238 5.27 -21.52 9.06
C ARG A 238 4.43 -22.67 8.52
N ARG A 239 4.64 -23.89 9.01
CA ARG A 239 3.83 -25.06 8.63
C ARG A 239 2.39 -24.90 9.12
N VAL A 240 2.21 -24.45 10.35
CA VAL A 240 0.88 -24.18 10.93
C VAL A 240 0.16 -23.10 10.12
N GLU A 241 0.83 -22.03 9.72
CA GLU A 241 0.24 -20.95 8.90
C GLU A 241 -0.16 -21.45 7.50
N LEU A 242 0.68 -22.29 6.87
CA LEU A 242 0.35 -22.93 5.59
C LEU A 242 -0.86 -23.87 5.72
N CYS A 243 -0.82 -24.80 6.69
CA CYS A 243 -1.91 -25.74 6.92
C CYS A 243 -3.20 -25.01 7.27
N GLY A 244 -3.14 -23.99 8.12
CA GLY A 244 -4.28 -23.13 8.45
C GLY A 244 -4.83 -22.39 7.24
N GLY A 245 -3.96 -21.82 6.43
CA GLY A 245 -4.34 -21.14 5.18
C GLY A 245 -5.04 -22.08 4.18
N LEU A 246 -4.48 -23.27 3.99
CA LEU A 246 -5.09 -24.31 3.13
C LEU A 246 -6.42 -24.81 3.69
N PHE A 247 -6.49 -25.02 5.00
CA PHE A 247 -7.73 -25.45 5.66
C PHE A 247 -8.85 -24.43 5.47
N PHE A 248 -8.60 -23.15 5.78
CA PHE A 248 -9.60 -22.11 5.62
C PHE A 248 -10.01 -21.88 4.16
N ALA A 249 -9.05 -21.90 3.23
CA ALA A 249 -9.35 -21.80 1.81
C ALA A 249 -10.19 -23.00 1.33
N GLY A 250 -9.80 -24.21 1.72
CA GLY A 250 -10.52 -25.44 1.39
C GLY A 250 -11.93 -25.49 1.99
N LEU A 251 -12.07 -25.10 3.25
CA LEU A 251 -13.36 -25.01 3.93
C LEU A 251 -14.31 -24.06 3.21
N GLY A 252 -13.84 -22.83 2.89
CA GLY A 252 -14.65 -21.86 2.16
C GLY A 252 -15.08 -22.36 0.78
N LEU A 253 -14.15 -23.00 0.04
CA LEU A 253 -14.48 -23.61 -1.27
C LEU A 253 -15.45 -24.76 -1.14
N ALA A 254 -15.30 -25.64 -0.15
CA ALA A 254 -16.20 -26.77 0.07
C ALA A 254 -17.64 -26.30 0.38
N ILE A 255 -17.78 -25.28 1.26
CA ILE A 255 -19.11 -24.72 1.55
C ILE A 255 -19.72 -24.09 0.30
N PHE A 256 -18.98 -23.29 -0.50
CA PHE A 256 -19.51 -22.72 -1.73
C PHE A 256 -19.87 -23.82 -2.74
N ALA A 257 -19.06 -24.85 -2.90
CA ALA A 257 -19.37 -25.97 -3.76
C ALA A 257 -20.67 -26.69 -3.35
N SER A 258 -20.87 -26.87 -2.04
CA SER A 258 -22.11 -27.46 -1.49
C SER A 258 -23.30 -26.57 -1.75
N LEU A 259 -23.19 -25.25 -1.55
CA LEU A 259 -24.26 -24.31 -1.85
C LEU A 259 -24.62 -24.27 -3.36
N ILE A 260 -23.62 -24.34 -4.22
CA ILE A 260 -23.82 -24.44 -5.68
C ILE A 260 -24.55 -25.72 -6.03
N ALA A 261 -24.08 -26.86 -5.50
CA ALA A 261 -24.71 -28.16 -5.77
C ALA A 261 -26.18 -28.19 -5.30
N LEU A 262 -26.44 -27.64 -4.11
CA LEU A 262 -27.80 -27.48 -3.57
C LEU A 262 -28.67 -26.60 -4.49
N THR A 263 -28.13 -25.45 -4.94
CA THR A 263 -28.84 -24.55 -5.88
C THR A 263 -29.19 -25.25 -7.20
N VAL A 264 -28.24 -26.03 -7.75
CA VAL A 264 -28.48 -26.81 -8.98
C VAL A 264 -29.56 -27.86 -8.74
N GLY A 265 -29.55 -28.58 -7.61
CA GLY A 265 -30.57 -29.55 -7.24
C GLY A 265 -31.96 -28.91 -7.14
N VAL A 266 -32.07 -27.74 -6.55
CA VAL A 266 -33.33 -26.97 -6.47
C VAL A 266 -33.81 -26.55 -7.86
N LEU A 267 -32.92 -26.02 -8.69
CA LEU A 267 -33.26 -25.59 -10.06
C LEU A 267 -33.70 -26.75 -10.97
N LEU A 268 -33.12 -27.94 -10.77
CA LEU A 268 -33.52 -29.16 -11.51
C LEU A 268 -34.78 -29.82 -10.95
N GLY A 269 -35.35 -29.32 -9.84
CA GLY A 269 -36.53 -29.89 -9.20
C GLY A 269 -36.26 -31.24 -8.51
N THR A 270 -34.96 -31.56 -8.27
CA THR A 270 -34.58 -32.81 -7.58
C THR A 270 -34.51 -32.66 -6.07
N LEU A 271 -34.51 -31.42 -5.57
CA LEU A 271 -34.50 -31.08 -4.16
C LEU A 271 -35.57 -30.02 -3.86
N ASP A 272 -36.40 -30.28 -2.87
CA ASP A 272 -37.31 -29.31 -2.28
C ASP A 272 -36.82 -28.96 -0.87
N LEU A 273 -36.51 -27.69 -0.62
CA LEU A 273 -36.03 -27.22 0.69
C LEU A 273 -37.18 -27.09 1.72
N LEU A 274 -38.42 -27.24 1.29
CA LEU A 274 -39.60 -27.08 2.11
C LEU A 274 -40.23 -28.43 2.55
N GLU A 275 -39.91 -29.54 1.88
CA GLU A 275 -40.38 -30.86 2.31
C GLU A 275 -39.45 -31.39 3.45
N PRO A 276 -40.01 -31.64 4.65
CA PRO A 276 -39.28 -32.37 5.71
C PRO A 276 -39.10 -33.82 5.28
N ALA A 277 -37.85 -34.31 5.30
CA ALA A 277 -37.51 -35.69 5.02
C ALA A 277 -38.17 -36.69 6.02
#